data_cc2ca6fe8a12cf8ac7dd5993605e64b7
#
_entry.id   cc2ca6fe8a12cf8ac7dd5993605e64b7
#
_cell.length_a   1.000
_cell.length_b   1.000
_cell.length_c   1.000
_cell.angle_alpha   90.00
_cell.angle_beta   90.00
_cell.angle_gamma   90.00
#
_symmetry.space_group_name_H-M   'P 1'
#
loop_
_entity.id
_entity.type
_entity.pdbx_description
1 polymer ?
#
loop_
_entity_poly.entity_id
_entity_poly.type
_entity_poly.pdbx_seq_one_letter_code
_entity_poly.pdbx_strand_id
1 'polypeptide(L)'
;KEFELDFHTYRVADKTGQYVRYVSKSGAPVVVRLYGSDRVLTIDGQDYRISEEEKPFGKAYQVRYPDGRTYTVSGQHGMAAFDENGELVMGGGMYVKSGGERIQFGEENMRYHPTELVRAAYPQYHEPRGYPWLYWLSVLMFIFGWANFRYESVQRAMFWASLQWIWVENPEPSDFYFIMCKIGGFVAMLLAFIMFMQSLSRNYVILGLL
;
A
#
# COMPACT_ATOMS: atom_id res chain seq x y z
N LYS A 1 -0.78 4.60 9.83
CA LYS A 1 -0.91 3.28 9.21
C LYS A 1 -2.37 2.86 9.20
N GLU A 2 -2.79 2.19 8.15
CA GLU A 2 -4.17 1.78 7.88
C GLU A 2 -4.16 0.31 7.44
N PHE A 3 -5.29 -0.38 7.60
CA PHE A 3 -5.51 -1.71 7.02
C PHE A 3 -6.93 -1.82 6.49
N GLU A 4 -7.16 -2.73 5.59
CA GLU A 4 -8.49 -3.09 5.09
C GLU A 4 -8.97 -4.38 5.75
N LEU A 5 -10.24 -4.37 6.17
CA LEU A 5 -10.95 -5.53 6.68
C LEU A 5 -12.40 -5.42 6.20
N ASP A 6 -12.89 -6.46 5.55
CA ASP A 6 -14.25 -6.49 4.98
C ASP A 6 -14.57 -5.22 4.15
N PHE A 7 -13.62 -4.78 3.29
CA PHE A 7 -13.71 -3.58 2.43
C PHE A 7 -13.84 -2.25 3.16
N HIS A 8 -13.59 -2.24 4.46
CA HIS A 8 -13.54 -1.03 5.26
C HIS A 8 -12.10 -0.71 5.63
N THR A 9 -11.70 0.54 5.42
CA THR A 9 -10.39 1.04 5.85
C THR A 9 -10.46 1.43 7.31
N TYR A 10 -9.59 0.82 8.12
CA TYR A 10 -9.49 1.03 9.56
C TYR A 10 -8.29 1.88 9.92
N ARG A 11 -8.48 2.73 10.92
CA ARG A 11 -7.44 3.62 11.48
C ARG A 11 -7.38 3.47 12.98
N VAL A 12 -6.19 3.68 13.54
CA VAL A 12 -6.03 3.75 15.01
C VAL A 12 -6.84 4.91 15.57
N ALA A 13 -7.77 4.59 16.45
CA ALA A 13 -8.52 5.58 17.22
C ALA A 13 -7.90 5.79 18.60
N ASP A 14 -7.49 4.69 19.25
CA ASP A 14 -6.90 4.70 20.57
C ASP A 14 -5.86 3.58 20.69
N LYS A 15 -4.81 3.81 21.46
CA LYS A 15 -3.74 2.85 21.68
C LYS A 15 -3.26 2.94 23.11
N THR A 16 -3.37 1.82 23.82
CA THR A 16 -2.83 1.62 25.16
C THR A 16 -1.83 0.47 25.13
N GLY A 17 -1.00 0.31 26.15
CA GLY A 17 -0.03 -0.80 26.19
C GLY A 17 -0.67 -2.20 26.10
N GLN A 18 -1.96 -2.34 26.42
CA GLN A 18 -2.67 -3.62 26.45
C GLN A 18 -3.63 -3.82 25.28
N TYR A 19 -4.08 -2.75 24.63
CA TYR A 19 -4.99 -2.86 23.48
C TYR A 19 -4.78 -1.73 22.46
N VAL A 20 -5.23 -1.99 21.24
CA VAL A 20 -5.34 -0.99 20.17
C VAL A 20 -6.76 -1.05 19.61
N ARG A 21 -7.42 0.09 19.57
CA ARG A 21 -8.75 0.23 18.98
C ARG A 21 -8.65 0.87 17.62
N TYR A 22 -9.27 0.22 16.65
CA TYR A 22 -9.36 0.71 15.28
C TYR A 22 -10.79 1.05 14.94
N VAL A 23 -10.98 2.10 14.16
CA VAL A 23 -12.29 2.54 13.68
C VAL A 23 -12.29 2.75 12.17
N SER A 24 -13.43 2.50 11.57
CA SER A 24 -13.73 2.80 10.18
C SER A 24 -14.92 3.76 10.10
N LYS A 25 -15.16 4.36 8.92
CA LYS A 25 -16.30 5.25 8.70
C LYS A 25 -17.65 4.51 8.76
N SER A 26 -17.67 3.24 8.36
CA SER A 26 -18.91 2.45 8.20
C SER A 26 -18.80 1.01 8.74
N GLY A 27 -17.60 0.55 9.12
CA GLY A 27 -17.40 -0.76 9.72
C GLY A 27 -17.50 -0.74 11.24
N ALA A 28 -17.79 -1.90 11.84
CA ALA A 28 -17.77 -2.07 13.28
C ALA A 28 -16.37 -1.83 13.85
N PRO A 29 -16.23 -1.26 15.06
CA PRO A 29 -14.92 -1.04 15.66
C PRO A 29 -14.19 -2.37 15.91
N VAL A 30 -12.89 -2.38 15.62
CA VAL A 30 -12.01 -3.52 15.87
C VAL A 30 -11.15 -3.23 17.07
N VAL A 31 -11.17 -4.11 18.07
CA VAL A 31 -10.32 -4.01 19.25
C VAL A 31 -9.31 -5.15 19.24
N VAL A 32 -8.04 -4.83 19.26
CA VAL A 32 -6.94 -5.79 19.34
C VAL A 32 -6.32 -5.74 20.71
N ARG A 33 -6.47 -6.82 21.49
CA ARG A 33 -5.81 -6.98 22.79
C ARG A 33 -4.48 -7.71 22.61
N LEU A 34 -3.47 -7.26 23.33
CA LEU A 34 -2.08 -7.71 23.22
C LEU A 34 -1.73 -8.65 24.38
N TYR A 35 -1.31 -9.88 24.07
CA TYR A 35 -0.86 -10.88 25.04
C TYR A 35 0.51 -11.42 24.62
N GLY A 36 1.58 -10.63 24.86
CA GLY A 36 2.91 -10.96 24.37
C GLY A 36 2.96 -10.97 22.84
N SER A 37 3.27 -12.12 22.24
CA SER A 37 3.23 -12.34 20.77
C SER A 37 1.81 -12.55 20.26
N ASP A 38 0.91 -13.05 21.14
CA ASP A 38 -0.46 -13.39 20.76
C ASP A 38 -1.37 -12.16 20.71
N ARG A 39 -2.41 -12.25 19.92
CA ARG A 39 -3.41 -11.20 19.71
C ARG A 39 -4.81 -11.76 19.81
N VAL A 40 -5.70 -11.01 20.43
CA VAL A 40 -7.14 -11.29 20.42
C VAL A 40 -7.85 -10.12 19.77
N LEU A 41 -8.49 -10.37 18.63
CA LEU A 41 -9.31 -9.40 17.94
C LEU A 41 -10.76 -9.58 18.35
N THR A 42 -11.38 -8.50 18.80
CA THR A 42 -12.81 -8.45 19.03
C THR A 42 -13.47 -7.62 17.94
N ILE A 43 -14.35 -8.24 17.16
CA ILE A 43 -15.10 -7.64 16.07
C ILE A 43 -16.57 -8.08 16.20
N ASP A 44 -17.52 -7.13 16.20
CA ASP A 44 -18.96 -7.43 16.38
C ASP A 44 -19.26 -8.31 17.60
N GLY A 45 -18.50 -8.15 18.68
CA GLY A 45 -18.65 -8.95 19.89
C GLY A 45 -18.11 -10.37 19.82
N GLN A 46 -17.46 -10.75 18.72
CA GLN A 46 -16.80 -12.05 18.54
C GLN A 46 -15.29 -11.91 18.71
N ASP A 47 -14.68 -12.89 19.38
CA ASP A 47 -13.25 -12.93 19.65
C ASP A 47 -12.54 -13.91 18.71
N TYR A 48 -11.57 -13.41 17.95
CA TYR A 48 -10.67 -14.16 17.10
C TYR A 48 -9.28 -14.19 17.77
N ARG A 49 -8.76 -15.38 18.02
CA ARG A 49 -7.46 -15.53 18.67
C ARG A 49 -6.39 -15.81 17.63
N ILE A 50 -5.31 -15.06 17.67
CA ILE A 50 -4.17 -15.22 16.76
C ILE A 50 -2.92 -15.43 17.58
N SER A 51 -2.28 -16.57 17.41
CA SER A 51 -0.98 -16.90 17.99
C SER A 51 0.10 -16.84 16.91
N GLU A 52 1.24 -16.23 17.25
CA GLU A 52 2.40 -16.15 16.38
C GLU A 52 3.33 -17.32 16.66
N GLU A 53 3.72 -18.04 15.60
CA GLU A 53 4.64 -19.17 15.65
C GLU A 53 5.86 -18.88 14.77
N GLU A 54 7.06 -18.97 15.31
CA GLU A 54 8.28 -18.87 14.53
C GLU A 54 8.58 -20.19 13.82
N LYS A 55 8.72 -20.15 12.49
CA LYS A 55 9.13 -21.28 11.67
C LYS A 55 10.50 -21.03 11.02
N PRO A 56 11.25 -22.07 10.62
CA PRO A 56 12.59 -21.91 10.03
C PRO A 56 12.63 -20.99 8.82
N PHE A 57 11.51 -20.83 8.13
CA PHE A 57 11.40 -20.02 6.91
C PHE A 57 10.51 -18.77 7.09
N GLY A 58 10.29 -18.30 8.33
CA GLY A 58 9.55 -17.08 8.64
C GLY A 58 8.44 -17.28 9.66
N LYS A 59 7.58 -16.28 9.78
CA LYS A 59 6.49 -16.30 10.75
C LYS A 59 5.26 -17.00 10.19
N ALA A 60 4.62 -17.82 11.00
CA ALA A 60 3.31 -18.38 10.78
C ALA A 60 2.37 -17.89 11.88
N TYR A 61 1.09 -17.81 11.57
CA TYR A 61 0.06 -17.37 12.49
C TYR A 61 -1.06 -18.41 12.52
N GLN A 62 -1.41 -18.88 13.71
CA GLN A 62 -2.62 -19.68 13.89
C GLN A 62 -3.78 -18.78 14.25
N VAL A 63 -4.82 -18.80 13.43
CA VAL A 63 -6.04 -18.01 13.61
C VAL A 63 -7.17 -18.93 14.05
N ARG A 64 -7.64 -18.76 15.27
CA ARG A 64 -8.75 -19.52 15.83
C ARG A 64 -10.01 -18.69 15.85
N TYR A 65 -11.05 -19.19 15.21
CA TYR A 65 -12.36 -18.58 15.11
C TYR A 65 -13.24 -18.87 16.33
N PRO A 66 -14.30 -18.05 16.56
CA PRO A 66 -15.23 -18.28 17.67
C PRO A 66 -15.96 -19.63 17.62
N ASP A 67 -16.15 -20.18 16.42
CA ASP A 67 -16.76 -21.50 16.18
C ASP A 67 -15.82 -22.68 16.42
N GLY A 68 -14.55 -22.39 16.75
CA GLY A 68 -13.52 -23.39 17.05
C GLY A 68 -12.65 -23.79 15.88
N ARG A 69 -12.99 -23.42 14.64
CA ARG A 69 -12.13 -23.66 13.47
C ARG A 69 -10.79 -22.97 13.60
N THR A 70 -9.75 -23.60 13.11
CA THR A 70 -8.38 -23.09 13.17
C THR A 70 -7.78 -23.05 11.76
N TYR A 71 -7.12 -21.95 11.43
CA TYR A 71 -6.44 -21.75 10.16
C TYR A 71 -4.99 -21.35 10.39
N THR A 72 -4.10 -21.80 9.54
CA THR A 72 -2.69 -21.42 9.56
C THR A 72 -2.43 -20.40 8.46
N VAL A 73 -1.92 -19.22 8.81
CA VAL A 73 -1.54 -18.17 7.86
C VAL A 73 -0.03 -18.12 7.76
N SER A 74 0.52 -18.32 6.56
CA SER A 74 1.95 -18.11 6.27
C SER A 74 2.23 -16.65 6.01
N GLY A 75 3.24 -16.08 6.68
CA GLY A 75 3.66 -14.68 6.51
C GLY A 75 4.70 -14.43 5.41
N GLN A 76 5.06 -15.46 4.63
CA GLN A 76 6.08 -15.34 3.58
C GLN A 76 5.46 -14.91 2.24
N HIS A 77 6.17 -14.04 1.50
CA HIS A 77 5.92 -13.66 0.09
C HIS A 77 4.46 -13.40 -0.32
N GLY A 78 3.63 -12.95 0.62
CA GLY A 78 2.19 -12.84 0.51
C GLY A 78 1.53 -13.77 1.54
N MET A 79 0.50 -13.29 2.20
CA MET A 79 -0.20 -14.09 3.20
C MET A 79 -1.06 -15.13 2.49
N ALA A 80 -0.80 -16.41 2.76
CA ALA A 80 -1.62 -17.54 2.35
C ALA A 80 -2.22 -18.20 3.59
N ALA A 81 -3.50 -18.52 3.55
CA ALA A 81 -4.19 -19.25 4.62
C ALA A 81 -4.39 -20.70 4.24
N PHE A 82 -4.22 -21.60 5.20
CA PHE A 82 -4.40 -23.03 5.07
C PHE A 82 -5.36 -23.51 6.15
N ASP A 83 -6.20 -24.46 5.81
CA ASP A 83 -7.08 -25.14 6.77
C ASP A 83 -6.32 -26.17 7.64
N GLU A 84 -7.05 -26.90 8.48
CA GLU A 84 -6.48 -27.95 9.34
C GLU A 84 -5.91 -29.15 8.56
N ASN A 85 -6.33 -29.35 7.32
CA ASN A 85 -5.85 -30.40 6.42
C ASN A 85 -4.63 -29.95 5.61
N GLY A 86 -4.25 -28.67 5.70
CA GLY A 86 -3.18 -28.07 4.91
C GLY A 86 -3.63 -27.65 3.50
N GLU A 87 -4.94 -27.64 3.24
CA GLU A 87 -5.47 -27.15 1.98
C GLU A 87 -5.50 -25.62 1.95
N LEU A 88 -5.18 -25.05 0.79
CA LEU A 88 -5.16 -23.59 0.61
C LEU A 88 -6.59 -23.06 0.70
N VAL A 89 -6.84 -22.22 1.69
CA VAL A 89 -8.09 -21.48 1.80
C VAL A 89 -8.07 -20.34 0.81
N MET A 90 -8.71 -20.54 -0.33
CA MET A 90 -8.91 -19.51 -1.32
C MET A 90 -9.94 -18.54 -0.78
N GLY A 91 -9.46 -17.60 -0.02
CA GLY A 91 -10.28 -16.59 0.55
C GLY A 91 -10.16 -15.32 -0.21
N GLY A 92 -11.24 -14.83 -0.42
CA GLY A 92 -11.37 -13.46 -0.42
C GLY A 92 -11.53 -12.77 -1.71
N GLY A 93 -12.36 -11.92 -1.67
CA GLY A 93 -12.40 -10.77 -2.52
C GLY A 93 -12.95 -10.97 -3.94
N MET A 94 -13.14 -12.19 -4.39
CA MET A 94 -13.93 -12.38 -5.61
C MET A 94 -15.40 -12.54 -5.23
N TYR A 95 -16.04 -11.41 -5.06
CA TYR A 95 -17.50 -11.36 -4.96
C TYR A 95 -18.05 -10.67 -6.21
N VAL A 96 -19.09 -11.21 -6.74
CA VAL A 96 -19.89 -10.56 -7.79
C VAL A 96 -21.07 -9.88 -7.10
N LYS A 97 -21.15 -8.58 -7.26
CA LYS A 97 -22.30 -7.81 -6.80
C LYS A 97 -23.37 -7.93 -7.87
N SER A 98 -24.29 -8.86 -7.73
CA SER A 98 -25.45 -8.99 -8.62
C SER A 98 -26.71 -8.65 -7.85
N GLY A 99 -27.43 -7.63 -8.31
CA GLY A 99 -28.75 -7.26 -7.76
C GLY A 99 -28.77 -6.75 -6.33
N GLY A 100 -27.64 -6.29 -5.78
CA GLY A 100 -27.56 -5.80 -4.40
C GLY A 100 -27.20 -6.88 -3.37
N GLU A 101 -27.19 -8.15 -3.74
CA GLU A 101 -26.74 -9.26 -2.92
C GLU A 101 -25.28 -9.61 -3.22
N ARG A 102 -24.58 -9.99 -2.17
CA ARG A 102 -23.17 -10.37 -2.15
C ARG A 102 -23.08 -11.88 -2.39
N ILE A 103 -22.65 -12.28 -3.59
CA ILE A 103 -22.31 -13.69 -3.86
C ILE A 103 -20.82 -13.84 -3.54
N GLN A 104 -20.52 -14.48 -2.41
CA GLN A 104 -19.17 -14.79 -1.97
C GLN A 104 -18.80 -16.18 -2.50
N PHE A 105 -17.72 -16.24 -3.30
CA PHE A 105 -17.14 -17.51 -3.72
C PHE A 105 -16.09 -17.90 -2.67
N GLY A 106 -16.35 -18.97 -1.93
CA GLY A 106 -15.50 -19.50 -0.85
C GLY A 106 -16.31 -20.26 0.17
N GLU A 107 -15.68 -20.84 1.17
CA GLU A 107 -16.37 -21.55 2.25
C GLU A 107 -17.47 -20.68 2.86
N GLU A 108 -18.69 -21.19 2.81
CA GLU A 108 -19.97 -20.49 2.98
C GLU A 108 -20.19 -19.74 4.30
N ASN A 109 -19.28 -19.77 5.27
CA ASN A 109 -19.50 -19.17 6.59
C ASN A 109 -18.33 -18.31 7.12
N MET A 110 -17.41 -17.88 6.27
CA MET A 110 -16.26 -17.10 6.71
C MET A 110 -16.47 -15.61 6.42
N ARG A 111 -16.95 -14.86 7.41
CA ARG A 111 -17.18 -13.41 7.25
C ARG A 111 -15.87 -12.63 7.07
N TYR A 112 -14.83 -13.03 7.81
CA TYR A 112 -13.50 -12.40 7.72
C TYR A 112 -12.48 -13.47 7.33
N HIS A 113 -11.67 -13.17 6.33
CA HIS A 113 -10.63 -14.11 5.88
C HIS A 113 -9.47 -14.17 6.90
N PRO A 114 -8.83 -15.34 7.15
CA PRO A 114 -7.75 -15.46 8.13
C PRO A 114 -6.58 -14.50 7.89
N THR A 115 -6.23 -14.26 6.62
CA THR A 115 -5.15 -13.29 6.26
C THR A 115 -5.52 -11.85 6.60
N GLU A 116 -6.78 -11.47 6.48
CA GLU A 116 -7.26 -10.14 6.87
C GLU A 116 -7.20 -9.95 8.38
N LEU A 117 -7.58 -10.97 9.14
CA LEU A 117 -7.51 -10.96 10.61
C LEU A 117 -6.06 -10.83 11.09
N VAL A 118 -5.11 -11.58 10.49
CA VAL A 118 -3.68 -11.42 10.79
C VAL A 118 -3.19 -10.02 10.42
N ARG A 119 -3.59 -9.50 9.25
CA ARG A 119 -3.23 -8.14 8.85
C ARG A 119 -3.76 -7.10 9.82
N ALA A 120 -5.00 -7.24 10.28
CA ALA A 120 -5.60 -6.34 11.27
C ALA A 120 -4.89 -6.40 12.64
N ALA A 121 -4.46 -7.61 13.06
CA ALA A 121 -3.83 -7.86 14.35
C ALA A 121 -2.41 -7.29 14.48
N TYR A 122 -1.64 -7.35 13.40
CA TYR A 122 -0.21 -7.05 13.42
C TYR A 122 0.14 -5.79 12.66
N PRO A 123 0.54 -4.70 13.35
CA PRO A 123 0.83 -3.39 12.73
C PRO A 123 1.95 -3.38 11.70
N GLN A 124 2.77 -4.43 11.64
CA GLN A 124 3.82 -4.59 10.62
C GLN A 124 3.24 -4.77 9.21
N TYR A 125 2.03 -5.31 9.11
CA TYR A 125 1.32 -5.53 7.86
C TYR A 125 0.39 -4.36 7.49
N HIS A 126 0.31 -3.34 8.35
CA HIS A 126 -0.47 -2.14 8.05
C HIS A 126 0.23 -1.28 7.01
N GLU A 127 -0.51 -0.83 6.03
CA GLU A 127 -0.01 0.01 4.97
C GLU A 127 0.23 1.46 5.43
N PRO A 128 1.30 2.09 5.00
CA PRO A 128 1.48 3.52 5.22
C PRO A 128 0.44 4.29 4.41
N ARG A 129 -0.07 5.39 4.98
CA ARG A 129 -1.07 6.26 4.31
C ARG A 129 -0.55 6.94 3.05
N GLY A 130 0.75 6.97 2.86
CA GLY A 130 1.41 7.58 1.72
C GLY A 130 2.92 7.39 1.81
N TYR A 131 3.62 7.90 0.83
CA TYR A 131 5.07 7.77 0.74
C TYR A 131 5.74 9.15 0.86
N PRO A 132 6.19 9.58 2.08
CA PRO A 132 6.78 10.92 2.27
C PRO A 132 7.99 11.19 1.38
N TRP A 133 8.79 10.17 1.07
CA TRP A 133 9.94 10.31 0.17
C TRP A 133 9.52 10.64 -1.26
N LEU A 134 8.38 10.10 -1.71
CA LEU A 134 7.83 10.36 -3.03
C LEU A 134 7.34 11.81 -3.16
N TYR A 135 6.83 12.38 -2.07
CA TYR A 135 6.49 13.80 -1.98
C TYR A 135 7.73 14.68 -2.26
N TRP A 136 8.82 14.45 -1.52
CA TRP A 136 10.03 15.24 -1.71
C TRP A 136 10.64 15.06 -3.10
N LEU A 137 10.61 13.85 -3.63
CA LEU A 137 11.08 13.58 -4.99
C LEU A 137 10.21 14.30 -6.03
N SER A 138 8.90 14.35 -5.85
CA SER A 138 8.00 15.09 -6.75
C SER A 138 8.27 16.59 -6.72
N VAL A 139 8.53 17.17 -5.55
CA VAL A 139 8.89 18.58 -5.41
C VAL A 139 10.20 18.89 -6.14
N LEU A 140 11.23 18.08 -5.94
CA LEU A 140 12.51 18.24 -6.62
C LEU A 140 12.36 18.13 -8.15
N MET A 141 11.61 17.14 -8.61
CA MET A 141 11.37 16.91 -10.02
C MET A 141 10.55 18.05 -10.66
N PHE A 142 9.60 18.61 -9.92
CA PHE A 142 8.83 19.77 -10.37
C PHE A 142 9.72 21.01 -10.52
N ILE A 143 10.56 21.29 -9.52
CA ILE A 143 11.50 22.43 -9.56
C ILE A 143 12.46 22.28 -10.74
N PHE A 144 13.01 21.07 -10.93
CA PHE A 144 13.89 20.76 -12.06
C PHE A 144 13.19 20.95 -13.42
N GLY A 145 11.99 20.41 -13.56
CA GLY A 145 11.18 20.55 -14.78
C GLY A 145 10.85 21.99 -15.08
N TRP A 146 10.44 22.75 -14.05
CA TRP A 146 10.14 24.17 -14.19
C TRP A 146 11.38 25.00 -14.56
N ALA A 147 12.53 24.73 -13.94
CA ALA A 147 13.78 25.41 -14.24
C ALA A 147 14.21 25.16 -15.69
N ASN A 148 14.13 23.91 -16.17
CA ASN A 148 14.39 23.56 -17.56
C ASN A 148 13.41 24.18 -18.55
N PHE A 149 12.14 24.31 -18.17
CA PHE A 149 11.14 24.95 -19.01
C PHE A 149 11.36 26.46 -19.12
N ARG A 150 11.72 27.13 -18.01
CA ARG A 150 11.71 28.60 -17.91
C ARG A 150 13.06 29.26 -18.21
N TYR A 151 14.19 28.64 -17.82
CA TYR A 151 15.49 29.29 -17.82
C TYR A 151 16.46 28.65 -18.82
N GLU A 152 16.83 29.42 -19.85
CA GLU A 152 17.83 29.03 -20.84
C GLU A 152 19.22 28.79 -20.21
N SER A 153 19.57 29.53 -19.16
CA SER A 153 20.81 29.31 -18.42
C SER A 153 20.93 27.90 -17.85
N VAL A 154 19.81 27.33 -17.36
CA VAL A 154 19.76 25.95 -16.88
C VAL A 154 19.92 24.98 -18.04
N GLN A 155 19.24 25.21 -19.15
CA GLN A 155 19.34 24.41 -20.38
C GLN A 155 20.77 24.39 -20.92
N ARG A 156 21.44 25.54 -20.96
CA ARG A 156 22.87 25.62 -21.33
C ARG A 156 23.78 24.86 -20.36
N ALA A 157 23.54 25.00 -19.04
CA ALA A 157 24.29 24.25 -18.03
C ALA A 157 24.13 22.75 -18.21
N MET A 158 22.91 22.28 -18.53
CA MET A 158 22.61 20.87 -18.83
C MET A 158 23.33 20.39 -20.08
N PHE A 159 23.40 21.22 -21.13
CA PHE A 159 24.16 20.91 -22.34
C PHE A 159 25.65 20.68 -22.01
N TRP A 160 26.26 21.57 -21.23
CA TRP A 160 27.66 21.41 -20.82
C TRP A 160 27.87 20.21 -19.89
N ALA A 161 26.93 19.91 -19.01
CA ALA A 161 26.98 18.75 -18.13
C ALA A 161 26.82 17.41 -18.87
N SER A 162 26.15 17.41 -20.03
CA SER A 162 25.90 16.17 -20.82
C SER A 162 27.12 15.64 -21.54
N LEU A 163 28.25 16.36 -21.52
CA LEU A 163 29.52 16.03 -22.20
C LEU A 163 29.39 15.86 -23.74
N GLN A 164 28.26 16.18 -24.33
CA GLN A 164 28.04 16.12 -25.78
C GLN A 164 28.94 17.10 -26.55
N TRP A 165 29.35 18.18 -25.89
CA TRP A 165 30.25 19.19 -26.43
C TRP A 165 31.66 18.66 -26.78
N ILE A 166 32.10 17.55 -26.18
CA ILE A 166 33.42 16.96 -26.41
C ILE A 166 33.57 16.44 -27.85
N TRP A 167 32.47 16.09 -28.49
CA TRP A 167 32.45 15.47 -29.83
C TRP A 167 32.13 16.43 -30.96
N VAL A 168 32.00 17.73 -30.67
CA VAL A 168 31.60 18.77 -31.66
C VAL A 168 32.63 19.88 -31.72
N GLU A 169 33.07 20.26 -32.91
CA GLU A 169 34.10 21.31 -33.14
C GLU A 169 33.66 22.70 -32.67
N ASN A 170 32.37 23.03 -32.73
CA ASN A 170 31.79 24.27 -32.21
C ASN A 170 30.55 23.92 -31.34
N PRO A 171 30.74 23.69 -30.03
CA PRO A 171 29.70 23.22 -29.16
C PRO A 171 28.74 24.32 -28.74
N GLU A 172 27.83 24.74 -29.62
CA GLU A 172 26.72 25.59 -29.29
C GLU A 172 25.41 24.81 -29.30
N PRO A 173 24.55 24.95 -28.25
CA PRO A 173 23.26 24.31 -28.23
C PRO A 173 22.37 24.88 -29.33
N SER A 174 21.81 24.00 -30.18
CA SER A 174 20.91 24.41 -31.26
C SER A 174 19.54 24.86 -30.72
N ASP A 175 18.80 25.63 -31.52
CA ASP A 175 17.42 26.04 -31.17
C ASP A 175 16.53 24.83 -30.93
N PHE A 176 16.76 23.73 -31.66
CA PHE A 176 16.05 22.45 -31.44
C PHE A 176 16.33 21.89 -30.07
N TYR A 177 17.55 21.96 -29.55
CA TYR A 177 17.90 21.53 -28.21
C TYR A 177 17.10 22.29 -27.13
N PHE A 178 16.99 23.61 -27.28
CA PHE A 178 16.20 24.42 -26.35
C PHE A 178 14.70 24.06 -26.37
N ILE A 179 14.14 23.78 -27.55
CA ILE A 179 12.75 23.32 -27.68
C ILE A 179 12.58 21.98 -26.97
N MET A 180 13.50 21.03 -27.17
CA MET A 180 13.44 19.71 -26.51
C MET A 180 13.59 19.83 -25.00
N CYS A 181 14.43 20.72 -24.50
CA CYS A 181 14.54 21.00 -23.06
C CYS A 181 13.23 21.55 -22.47
N LYS A 182 12.54 22.44 -23.19
CA LYS A 182 11.23 22.97 -22.76
C LYS A 182 10.16 21.86 -22.74
N ILE A 183 10.09 21.03 -23.78
CA ILE A 183 9.18 19.89 -23.84
C ILE A 183 9.49 18.91 -22.69
N GLY A 184 10.75 18.54 -22.51
CA GLY A 184 11.20 17.66 -21.44
C GLY A 184 10.90 18.22 -20.05
N GLY A 185 11.10 19.53 -19.84
CA GLY A 185 10.74 20.22 -18.61
C GLY A 185 9.25 20.17 -18.31
N PHE A 186 8.40 20.36 -19.34
CA PHE A 186 6.95 20.25 -19.20
C PHE A 186 6.51 18.81 -18.84
N VAL A 187 7.06 17.80 -19.52
CA VAL A 187 6.80 16.38 -19.22
C VAL A 187 7.25 16.05 -17.81
N ALA A 188 8.41 16.55 -17.36
CA ALA A 188 8.89 16.33 -15.99
C ALA A 188 7.93 16.93 -14.96
N MET A 189 7.35 18.11 -15.20
CA MET A 189 6.34 18.71 -14.32
C MET A 189 5.07 17.86 -14.25
N LEU A 190 4.59 17.31 -15.37
CA LEU A 190 3.43 16.39 -15.37
C LEU A 190 3.70 15.12 -14.58
N LEU A 191 4.87 14.50 -14.76
CA LEU A 191 5.26 13.33 -13.99
C LEU A 191 5.39 13.65 -12.51
N ALA A 192 5.96 14.79 -12.16
CA ALA A 192 6.05 15.25 -10.77
C ALA A 192 4.67 15.42 -10.14
N PHE A 193 3.69 15.95 -10.89
CA PHE A 193 2.31 16.07 -10.41
C PHE A 193 1.67 14.71 -10.14
N ILE A 194 1.86 13.74 -11.03
CA ILE A 194 1.38 12.35 -10.83
C ILE A 194 2.03 11.75 -9.59
N MET A 195 3.35 11.88 -9.43
CA MET A 195 4.07 11.40 -8.24
C MET A 195 3.58 12.07 -6.95
N PHE A 196 3.28 13.36 -7.01
CA PHE A 196 2.70 14.10 -5.89
C PHE A 196 1.35 13.51 -5.46
N MET A 197 0.46 13.28 -6.41
CA MET A 197 -0.84 12.64 -6.14
C MET A 197 -0.66 11.24 -5.52
N GLN A 198 0.30 10.47 -6.00
CA GLN A 198 0.65 9.16 -5.43
C GLN A 198 1.18 9.25 -4.00
N SER A 199 1.94 10.29 -3.69
CA SER A 199 2.50 10.47 -2.34
C SER A 199 1.44 10.72 -1.28
N LEU A 200 0.29 11.28 -1.66
CA LEU A 200 -0.81 11.61 -0.75
C LEU A 200 -1.70 10.42 -0.43
N SER A 201 -1.88 9.50 -1.39
CA SER A 201 -2.75 8.33 -1.19
C SER A 201 -2.44 7.24 -2.22
N ARG A 202 -2.32 6.00 -1.74
CA ARG A 202 -2.10 4.83 -2.60
C ARG A 202 -3.28 4.56 -3.56
N ASN A 203 -4.50 4.98 -3.19
CA ASN A 203 -5.72 4.62 -3.92
C ASN A 203 -6.03 5.48 -5.15
N TYR A 204 -5.35 6.62 -5.34
CA TYR A 204 -5.65 7.51 -6.49
C TYR A 204 -4.93 7.15 -7.79
N VAL A 205 -3.97 6.22 -7.74
CA VAL A 205 -3.08 5.95 -8.89
C VAL A 205 -3.63 4.97 -9.88
N ILE A 206 -4.43 4.03 -9.42
CA ILE A 206 -4.91 2.93 -10.29
C ILE A 206 -6.02 3.40 -11.24
N LEU A 207 -6.67 4.52 -10.96
CA LEU A 207 -7.80 5.03 -11.73
C LEU A 207 -7.43 5.92 -12.93
N GLY A 208 -6.16 6.27 -13.12
CA GLY A 208 -5.77 7.26 -14.12
C GLY A 208 -4.89 6.74 -15.27
N LEU A 209 -4.44 5.51 -15.26
CA LEU A 209 -3.46 5.01 -16.22
C LEU A 209 -3.73 3.61 -16.81
N LEU A 210 -4.99 3.20 -16.85
CA LEU A 210 -5.45 2.05 -17.65
C LEU A 210 -6.49 2.48 -18.67
#